data_65ba92a18321f468c9c6eca6ed06a226
#
_entry.id   65ba92a18321f468c9c6eca6ed06a226
#
_cell.length_a   1.000
_cell.length_b   1.000
_cell.length_c   1.000
_cell.angle_alpha   90.00
_cell.angle_beta   90.00
_cell.angle_gamma   90.00
#
_symmetry.space_group_name_H-M   'P 1'
#
loop_
_entity.id
_entity.type
_entity.pdbx_description
1 polymer ?
#
loop_
_entity_poly.entity_id
_entity_poly.type
_entity_poly.pdbx_seq_one_letter_code
_entity_poly.pdbx_strand_id
1 'polypeptide(L)'
;MAGLSLEAISSYVRDLFSSCSAVRLIEDSLLAGSHDGLLASWDASSGIENWRVSIEGPISDISLDSDIIYVTASDSLHAVDQEKGSILWSKKLEGASDYVFAVDGIVWATSSVYELEVADFIEATIWRFDRSGDELGQWVMAERPWHIASDGSDGILLGLGRPRCGYVRVSPKLGIEHIQLPSNSPVTCGSGNDTELIFGHADGSVSAFEDSILEEGSLVTSIALGPYGWISGHEDGSISMKTKSETLPGSIDTVEIVETIGWASSFDGKNVQIMILGEEANTIFHDSRLRHMDSSSNGIVLGDDQGRVYFVESEVMQRRINSQLEEPENDPKESELRARLRMLRNR
;
A
#
# COMPACT_ATOMS: atom_id res chain seq x y z
N MET A 1 8.45 23.34 -21.68
CA MET A 1 7.12 22.71 -21.52
C MET A 1 6.92 22.47 -20.04
N ALA A 2 5.82 22.93 -19.44
CA ALA A 2 5.48 22.53 -18.09
C ALA A 2 5.08 21.04 -18.19
N GLY A 3 5.89 20.15 -17.61
CA GLY A 3 5.62 18.72 -17.63
C GLY A 3 4.31 18.40 -16.90
N LEU A 4 3.73 17.25 -17.19
CA LEU A 4 2.58 16.71 -16.48
C LEU A 4 2.93 16.60 -15.00
N SER A 5 2.09 17.12 -14.08
CA SER A 5 2.26 16.98 -12.64
C SER A 5 1.19 16.09 -12.03
N LEU A 6 1.50 15.46 -10.89
CA LEU A 6 0.53 14.59 -10.19
C LEU A 6 -0.71 15.39 -9.78
N GLU A 7 -0.54 16.63 -9.30
CA GLU A 7 -1.64 17.52 -8.96
C GLU A 7 -2.54 17.86 -10.18
N ALA A 8 -1.93 17.96 -11.36
CA ALA A 8 -2.67 18.28 -12.58
C ALA A 8 -3.60 17.17 -13.01
N ILE A 9 -3.24 15.91 -12.78
CA ILE A 9 -4.07 14.74 -13.13
C ILE A 9 -4.97 14.28 -11.99
N SER A 10 -4.70 14.68 -10.74
CA SER A 10 -5.47 14.28 -9.56
C SER A 10 -6.85 14.94 -9.51
N SER A 11 -7.87 14.19 -9.16
CA SER A 11 -9.23 14.71 -8.91
C SER A 11 -9.23 15.69 -7.75
N TYR A 12 -8.48 15.37 -6.68
CA TYR A 12 -8.22 16.26 -5.55
C TYR A 12 -6.93 15.85 -4.83
N VAL A 13 -6.43 16.73 -3.94
CA VAL A 13 -5.32 16.50 -3.02
C VAL A 13 -5.76 16.81 -1.61
N ARG A 14 -5.36 16.00 -0.64
CA ARG A 14 -5.62 16.19 0.80
C ARG A 14 -4.31 16.17 1.57
N ASP A 15 -4.35 16.63 2.83
CA ASP A 15 -3.14 16.79 3.64
C ASP A 15 -3.32 16.15 5.01
N LEU A 16 -2.34 15.31 5.38
CA LEU A 16 -2.18 14.71 6.71
C LEU A 16 -1.28 15.55 7.63
N PHE A 17 -0.61 16.59 7.10
CA PHE A 17 0.34 17.44 7.80
C PHE A 17 1.59 16.73 8.35
N SER A 18 1.75 15.45 8.09
CA SER A 18 2.90 14.61 8.43
C SER A 18 3.01 13.49 7.40
N SER A 19 4.21 12.94 7.21
CA SER A 19 4.49 11.89 6.22
C SER A 19 3.40 10.81 6.20
N CYS A 20 2.86 10.53 5.01
CA CYS A 20 1.91 9.46 4.82
C CYS A 20 2.59 8.11 5.07
N SER A 21 1.96 7.24 5.85
CA SER A 21 2.50 5.93 6.22
C SER A 21 1.59 4.75 5.86
N ALA A 22 0.34 5.03 5.53
CA ALA A 22 -0.61 4.04 5.02
C ALA A 22 -1.71 4.73 4.23
N VAL A 23 -2.20 4.09 3.16
CA VAL A 23 -3.39 4.51 2.41
C VAL A 23 -4.25 3.31 2.11
N ARG A 24 -5.58 3.51 2.09
CA ARG A 24 -6.55 2.50 1.63
C ARG A 24 -7.69 3.19 0.89
N LEU A 25 -8.07 2.60 -0.22
CA LEU A 25 -9.23 3.02 -1.02
C LEU A 25 -10.27 1.90 -0.98
N ILE A 26 -11.25 2.04 -0.10
CA ILE A 26 -12.23 0.98 0.19
C ILE A 26 -13.61 1.52 -0.12
N GLU A 27 -14.28 0.94 -1.12
CA GLU A 27 -15.61 1.37 -1.59
C GLU A 27 -15.64 2.88 -1.86
N ASP A 28 -16.45 3.62 -1.10
CA ASP A 28 -16.63 5.07 -1.23
C ASP A 28 -15.74 5.87 -0.26
N SER A 29 -14.80 5.22 0.43
CA SER A 29 -13.96 5.84 1.45
C SER A 29 -12.48 5.81 1.07
N LEU A 30 -11.83 6.97 1.14
CA LEU A 30 -10.40 7.10 1.13
C LEU A 30 -9.90 7.24 2.57
N LEU A 31 -9.08 6.32 3.02
CA LEU A 31 -8.45 6.32 4.34
C LEU A 31 -6.96 6.57 4.19
N ALA A 32 -6.40 7.42 5.04
CA ALA A 32 -4.95 7.58 5.10
C ALA A 32 -4.46 7.79 6.53
N GLY A 33 -3.32 7.18 6.82
CA GLY A 33 -2.60 7.27 8.07
C GLY A 33 -1.28 8.00 7.92
N SER A 34 -0.86 8.72 8.97
CA SER A 34 0.43 9.40 9.00
C SER A 34 1.40 8.77 9.99
N HIS A 35 2.67 9.13 9.81
CA HIS A 35 3.75 8.74 10.72
C HIS A 35 3.58 9.31 12.14
N ASP A 36 2.88 10.45 12.30
CA ASP A 36 2.58 11.04 13.60
C ASP A 36 1.27 10.52 14.22
N GLY A 37 0.62 9.51 13.59
CA GLY A 37 -0.57 8.85 14.10
C GLY A 37 -1.89 9.54 13.76
N LEU A 38 -1.92 10.48 12.82
CA LEU A 38 -3.18 11.01 12.32
C LEU A 38 -3.80 10.00 11.34
N LEU A 39 -5.02 9.54 11.64
CA LEU A 39 -5.88 8.80 10.72
C LEU A 39 -6.99 9.73 10.22
N ALA A 40 -7.20 9.76 8.92
CA ALA A 40 -8.23 10.58 8.29
C ALA A 40 -9.05 9.79 7.27
N SER A 41 -10.32 10.15 7.14
CA SER A 41 -11.25 9.60 6.17
C SER A 41 -11.86 10.68 5.33
N TRP A 42 -11.94 10.45 4.03
CA TRP A 42 -12.63 11.31 3.06
C TRP A 42 -13.59 10.47 2.23
N ASP A 43 -14.68 11.09 1.78
CA ASP A 43 -15.49 10.54 0.70
C ASP A 43 -14.66 10.48 -0.59
N ALA A 44 -14.52 9.28 -1.16
CA ALA A 44 -13.62 9.07 -2.30
C ALA A 44 -14.04 9.85 -3.56
N SER A 45 -15.34 10.03 -3.77
CA SER A 45 -15.87 10.71 -4.95
C SER A 45 -15.70 12.23 -4.91
N SER A 46 -15.92 12.85 -3.76
CA SER A 46 -15.90 14.31 -3.58
C SER A 46 -14.63 14.83 -2.90
N GLY A 47 -13.89 13.95 -2.22
CA GLY A 47 -12.79 14.32 -1.35
C GLY A 47 -13.21 15.13 -0.12
N ILE A 48 -14.50 15.18 0.23
CA ILE A 48 -14.96 15.83 1.46
C ILE A 48 -14.49 15.01 2.65
N GLU A 49 -13.92 15.70 3.63
CA GLU A 49 -13.46 15.05 4.86
C GLU A 49 -14.65 14.58 5.69
N ASN A 50 -14.67 13.28 6.03
CA ASN A 50 -15.65 12.71 6.93
C ASN A 50 -15.24 12.96 8.38
N TRP A 51 -13.99 12.63 8.73
CA TRP A 51 -13.45 12.81 10.07
C TRP A 51 -11.92 12.68 10.08
N ARG A 52 -11.33 13.10 11.23
CA ARG A 52 -9.93 12.86 11.60
C ARG A 52 -9.87 12.39 13.05
N VAL A 53 -8.94 11.50 13.35
CA VAL A 53 -8.64 11.04 14.72
C VAL A 53 -7.14 10.89 14.91
N SER A 54 -6.65 11.24 16.10
CA SER A 54 -5.24 11.00 16.46
C SER A 54 -5.13 9.70 17.24
N ILE A 55 -4.21 8.85 16.78
CA ILE A 55 -3.80 7.58 17.39
C ILE A 55 -2.35 7.76 17.84
N GLU A 56 -1.90 7.04 18.86
CA GLU A 56 -0.53 7.18 19.36
C GLU A 56 0.46 6.45 18.42
N GLY A 57 1.43 7.20 17.87
CA GLY A 57 2.55 6.69 17.08
C GLY A 57 2.24 6.48 15.60
N PRO A 58 3.25 6.02 14.82
CA PRO A 58 3.10 5.84 13.39
C PRO A 58 2.08 4.76 13.07
N ILE A 59 1.21 5.07 12.11
CA ILE A 59 0.25 4.09 11.57
C ILE A 59 1.02 3.16 10.61
N SER A 60 0.91 1.85 10.83
CA SER A 60 1.60 0.84 10.02
C SER A 60 0.70 0.27 8.93
N ASP A 61 -0.56 -0.06 9.26
CA ASP A 61 -1.49 -0.67 8.32
C ASP A 61 -2.95 -0.38 8.70
N ILE A 62 -3.86 -0.51 7.72
CA ILE A 62 -5.29 -0.23 7.85
C ILE A 62 -6.07 -1.35 7.18
N SER A 63 -7.09 -1.88 7.85
CA SER A 63 -8.04 -2.84 7.30
C SER A 63 -9.46 -2.44 7.68
N LEU A 64 -10.43 -2.72 6.81
CA LEU A 64 -11.85 -2.48 7.07
C LEU A 64 -12.60 -3.81 7.07
N ASP A 65 -13.47 -4.01 8.04
CA ASP A 65 -14.50 -5.05 8.02
C ASP A 65 -15.84 -4.47 8.48
N SER A 66 -16.81 -4.50 7.59
CA SER A 66 -18.15 -3.93 7.80
C SER A 66 -18.10 -2.44 8.11
N ASP A 67 -18.35 -2.01 9.34
CA ASP A 67 -18.42 -0.64 9.82
C ASP A 67 -17.28 -0.29 10.80
N ILE A 68 -16.24 -1.14 10.91
CA ILE A 68 -15.09 -0.94 11.78
C ILE A 68 -13.79 -0.91 10.96
N ILE A 69 -13.04 0.16 11.13
CA ILE A 69 -11.68 0.30 10.63
C ILE A 69 -10.72 -0.19 11.72
N TYR A 70 -9.85 -1.13 11.37
CA TYR A 70 -8.81 -1.64 12.23
C TYR A 70 -7.47 -1.06 11.80
N VAL A 71 -6.70 -0.58 12.77
CA VAL A 71 -5.45 0.15 12.51
C VAL A 71 -4.37 -0.36 13.43
N THR A 72 -3.26 -0.79 12.86
CA THR A 72 -2.02 -1.01 13.62
C THR A 72 -1.24 0.29 13.70
N ALA A 73 -0.83 0.66 14.90
CA ALA A 73 -0.02 1.85 15.13
C ALA A 73 0.91 1.65 16.31
N SER A 74 2.20 2.00 16.16
CA SER A 74 3.21 1.84 17.21
C SER A 74 3.28 0.40 17.73
N ASP A 75 2.81 0.14 18.94
CA ASP A 75 2.73 -1.18 19.59
C ASP A 75 1.28 -1.61 19.87
N SER A 76 0.33 -1.14 19.08
CA SER A 76 -1.09 -1.31 19.39
C SER A 76 -1.94 -1.59 18.16
N LEU A 77 -3.05 -2.28 18.40
CA LEU A 77 -4.18 -2.42 17.46
C LEU A 77 -5.34 -1.58 17.96
N HIS A 78 -5.96 -0.83 17.09
CA HIS A 78 -7.11 0.04 17.37
C HIS A 78 -8.28 -0.34 16.47
N ALA A 79 -9.50 -0.31 17.02
CA ALA A 79 -10.74 -0.35 16.25
C ALA A 79 -11.37 1.05 16.25
N VAL A 80 -11.74 1.53 15.10
CA VAL A 80 -12.27 2.87 14.86
C VAL A 80 -13.62 2.75 14.15
N ASP A 81 -14.64 3.45 14.63
CA ASP A 81 -15.95 3.55 13.99
C ASP A 81 -15.81 4.22 12.62
N GLN A 82 -16.23 3.53 11.55
CA GLN A 82 -16.06 4.01 10.18
C GLN A 82 -16.78 5.33 9.90
N GLU A 83 -17.97 5.51 10.49
CA GLU A 83 -18.80 6.71 10.24
C GLU A 83 -18.32 7.92 11.05
N LYS A 84 -17.86 7.69 12.30
CA LYS A 84 -17.59 8.79 13.26
C LYS A 84 -16.10 9.06 13.49
N GLY A 85 -15.22 8.13 13.12
CA GLY A 85 -13.79 8.21 13.44
C GLY A 85 -13.48 8.06 14.94
N SER A 86 -14.44 7.59 15.77
CA SER A 86 -14.21 7.41 17.20
C SER A 86 -13.54 6.06 17.49
N ILE A 87 -12.52 6.07 18.36
CA ILE A 87 -11.87 4.83 18.80
C ILE A 87 -12.86 4.03 19.65
N LEU A 88 -13.16 2.81 19.25
CA LEU A 88 -14.06 1.88 19.94
C LEU A 88 -13.31 1.12 21.03
N TRP A 89 -12.12 0.62 20.69
CA TRP A 89 -11.23 -0.06 21.61
C TRP A 89 -9.78 -0.01 21.11
N SER A 90 -8.84 -0.31 22.01
CA SER A 90 -7.41 -0.41 21.73
C SER A 90 -6.81 -1.58 22.48
N LYS A 91 -5.90 -2.32 21.85
CA LYS A 91 -5.18 -3.45 22.42
C LYS A 91 -3.68 -3.27 22.23
N LYS A 92 -2.93 -3.40 23.32
CA LYS A 92 -1.46 -3.45 23.26
C LYS A 92 -1.03 -4.79 22.67
N LEU A 93 -0.05 -4.73 21.78
CA LEU A 93 0.64 -5.88 21.21
C LEU A 93 2.07 -5.94 21.74
N GLU A 94 2.73 -7.06 21.58
CA GLU A 94 4.14 -7.20 21.97
C GLU A 94 5.06 -6.79 20.80
N GLY A 95 5.93 -5.80 21.03
CA GLY A 95 6.80 -5.25 19.99
C GLY A 95 6.10 -4.19 19.11
N ALA A 96 6.67 -3.91 17.96
CA ALA A 96 6.09 -2.98 16.99
C ALA A 96 4.99 -3.68 16.19
N SER A 97 3.83 -3.03 16.04
CA SER A 97 2.74 -3.56 15.22
C SER A 97 3.07 -3.44 13.73
N ASP A 98 2.81 -4.50 12.95
CA ASP A 98 3.09 -4.56 11.52
C ASP A 98 1.79 -4.48 10.70
N TYR A 99 1.12 -5.59 10.51
CA TYR A 99 -0.04 -5.75 9.63
C TYR A 99 -1.33 -5.96 10.38
N VAL A 100 -2.43 -5.60 9.74
CA VAL A 100 -3.80 -5.96 10.19
C VAL A 100 -4.61 -6.47 9.02
N PHE A 101 -5.38 -7.53 9.26
CA PHE A 101 -6.33 -8.09 8.30
C PHE A 101 -7.63 -8.44 9.03
N ALA A 102 -8.75 -7.93 8.54
CA ALA A 102 -10.05 -8.14 9.15
C ALA A 102 -11.06 -8.64 8.12
N VAL A 103 -11.81 -9.68 8.50
CA VAL A 103 -12.85 -10.28 7.67
C VAL A 103 -13.87 -11.02 8.55
N ASP A 104 -15.15 -10.88 8.25
CA ASP A 104 -16.26 -11.58 8.91
C ASP A 104 -16.26 -11.47 10.45
N GLY A 105 -15.89 -10.29 10.98
CA GLY A 105 -15.83 -10.01 12.41
C GLY A 105 -14.63 -10.61 13.13
N ILE A 106 -13.67 -11.15 12.40
CA ILE A 106 -12.39 -11.64 12.92
C ILE A 106 -11.27 -10.69 12.49
N VAL A 107 -10.42 -10.35 13.46
CA VAL A 107 -9.28 -9.44 13.24
C VAL A 107 -7.98 -10.17 13.54
N TRP A 108 -7.13 -10.22 12.55
CA TRP A 108 -5.77 -10.70 12.67
C TRP A 108 -4.82 -9.51 12.69
N ALA A 109 -3.86 -9.51 13.60
CA ALA A 109 -2.79 -8.52 13.63
C ALA A 109 -1.45 -9.21 13.82
N THR A 110 -0.38 -8.59 13.35
CA THR A 110 0.98 -9.05 13.59
C THR A 110 1.80 -7.96 14.27
N SER A 111 2.74 -8.39 15.10
CA SER A 111 3.72 -7.51 15.72
C SER A 111 5.07 -8.19 15.77
N SER A 112 6.16 -7.41 15.76
CA SER A 112 7.52 -7.93 15.71
C SER A 112 8.43 -7.25 16.75
N VAL A 113 9.30 -8.06 17.36
CA VAL A 113 10.28 -7.59 18.33
C VAL A 113 11.64 -7.43 17.65
N TYR A 114 12.14 -6.20 17.61
CA TYR A 114 13.47 -5.88 17.10
C TYR A 114 14.49 -5.87 18.23
N GLU A 115 15.57 -6.64 18.10
CA GLU A 115 16.64 -6.71 19.09
C GLU A 115 17.87 -5.93 18.61
N LEU A 116 18.22 -4.88 19.33
CA LEU A 116 19.32 -3.98 18.99
C LEU A 116 20.70 -4.68 18.99
N GLU A 117 20.90 -5.67 19.86
CA GLU A 117 22.19 -6.36 19.99
C GLU A 117 22.53 -7.20 18.75
N VAL A 118 21.52 -7.79 18.13
CA VAL A 118 21.68 -8.57 16.90
C VAL A 118 21.35 -7.79 15.64
N ALA A 119 20.81 -6.58 15.80
CA ALA A 119 20.36 -5.69 14.72
C ALA A 119 19.38 -6.36 13.76
N ASP A 120 18.43 -7.18 14.28
CA ASP A 120 17.44 -7.92 13.50
C ASP A 120 16.17 -8.16 14.34
N PHE A 121 15.11 -8.58 13.66
CA PHE A 121 13.88 -9.05 14.30
C PHE A 121 14.09 -10.48 14.80
N ILE A 122 13.80 -10.71 16.08
CA ILE A 122 14.02 -12.01 16.74
C ILE A 122 12.73 -12.80 16.93
N GLU A 123 11.60 -12.14 16.92
CA GLU A 123 10.30 -12.73 17.17
C GLU A 123 9.20 -11.94 16.51
N ALA A 124 8.18 -12.64 16.03
CA ALA A 124 6.91 -12.06 15.61
C ALA A 124 5.74 -12.79 16.28
N THR A 125 4.76 -12.02 16.71
CA THR A 125 3.53 -12.53 17.30
C THR A 125 2.36 -12.26 16.38
N ILE A 126 1.53 -13.29 16.20
CA ILE A 126 0.30 -13.27 15.43
C ILE A 126 -0.85 -13.29 16.43
N TRP A 127 -1.70 -12.29 16.35
CA TRP A 127 -2.84 -12.09 17.24
C TRP A 127 -4.14 -12.31 16.48
N ARG A 128 -5.12 -12.88 17.17
CA ARG A 128 -6.48 -13.05 16.65
C ARG A 128 -7.46 -12.51 17.67
N PHE A 129 -8.30 -11.58 17.23
CA PHE A 129 -9.35 -10.97 18.06
C PHE A 129 -10.71 -11.14 17.40
N ASP A 130 -11.76 -11.04 18.21
CA ASP A 130 -13.10 -10.82 17.68
C ASP A 130 -13.36 -9.31 17.47
N ARG A 131 -14.52 -8.99 16.93
CA ARG A 131 -14.95 -7.61 16.66
C ARG A 131 -15.00 -6.72 17.91
N SER A 132 -15.22 -7.27 19.11
CA SER A 132 -15.23 -6.53 20.38
C SER A 132 -13.83 -6.31 20.97
N GLY A 133 -12.81 -6.91 20.34
CA GLY A 133 -11.43 -6.86 20.80
C GLY A 133 -11.09 -7.93 21.83
N ASP A 134 -11.94 -8.94 22.03
CA ASP A 134 -11.58 -10.07 22.86
C ASP A 134 -10.60 -10.99 22.11
N GLU A 135 -9.48 -11.33 22.80
CA GLU A 135 -8.45 -12.18 22.23
C GLU A 135 -8.94 -13.61 22.07
N LEU A 136 -8.90 -14.12 20.85
CA LEU A 136 -9.31 -15.48 20.49
C LEU A 136 -8.12 -16.44 20.34
N GLY A 137 -6.90 -15.91 20.20
CA GLY A 137 -5.68 -16.72 20.07
C GLY A 137 -4.45 -15.89 19.78
N GLN A 138 -3.31 -16.50 20.08
CA GLN A 138 -1.98 -15.93 19.90
C GLN A 138 -1.01 -17.02 19.46
N TRP A 139 -0.14 -16.69 18.50
CA TRP A 139 0.91 -17.61 18.01
C TRP A 139 2.21 -16.83 17.87
N VAL A 140 3.33 -17.46 18.21
CA VAL A 140 4.67 -16.85 18.17
C VAL A 140 5.54 -17.62 17.17
N MET A 141 6.32 -16.89 16.38
CA MET A 141 7.29 -17.45 15.44
C MET A 141 8.57 -16.59 15.40
N ALA A 142 9.65 -17.14 14.84
CA ALA A 142 10.92 -16.42 14.76
C ALA A 142 11.00 -15.44 13.58
N GLU A 143 10.23 -15.69 12.52
CA GLU A 143 10.29 -14.91 11.30
C GLU A 143 9.35 -13.69 11.36
N ARG A 144 9.84 -12.53 10.94
CA ARG A 144 8.98 -11.39 10.67
C ARG A 144 8.15 -11.62 9.41
N PRO A 145 6.82 -11.41 9.44
CA PRO A 145 6.00 -11.38 8.23
C PRO A 145 6.25 -10.09 7.41
N TRP A 146 6.20 -10.23 6.10
CA TRP A 146 6.32 -9.14 5.14
C TRP A 146 5.08 -8.98 4.24
N HIS A 147 4.08 -9.80 4.46
CA HIS A 147 2.77 -9.71 3.83
C HIS A 147 1.76 -10.52 4.61
N ILE A 148 0.49 -10.09 4.58
CA ILE A 148 -0.66 -10.78 5.16
C ILE A 148 -1.78 -10.88 4.12
N ALA A 149 -2.42 -12.05 4.05
CA ALA A 149 -3.58 -12.28 3.19
C ALA A 149 -4.54 -13.31 3.84
N SER A 150 -5.77 -13.38 3.33
CA SER A 150 -6.71 -14.46 3.68
C SER A 150 -6.21 -15.82 3.19
N ASP A 151 -6.51 -16.89 3.93
CA ASP A 151 -6.34 -18.27 3.44
C ASP A 151 -7.59 -18.81 2.74
N GLY A 152 -8.59 -17.96 2.52
CA GLY A 152 -9.90 -18.33 1.95
C GLY A 152 -10.85 -19.01 2.94
N SER A 153 -10.48 -19.09 4.23
CA SER A 153 -11.30 -19.68 5.29
C SER A 153 -11.25 -18.83 6.58
N ASP A 154 -11.00 -19.45 7.74
CA ASP A 154 -10.91 -18.79 9.04
C ASP A 154 -9.46 -18.45 9.48
N GLY A 155 -8.49 -18.59 8.56
CA GLY A 155 -7.07 -18.38 8.77
C GLY A 155 -6.48 -17.29 7.90
N ILE A 156 -5.15 -17.12 8.04
CA ILE A 156 -4.34 -16.18 7.26
C ILE A 156 -3.10 -16.84 6.67
N LEU A 157 -2.56 -16.21 5.63
CA LEU A 157 -1.26 -16.51 5.02
C LEU A 157 -0.32 -15.35 5.28
N LEU A 158 0.92 -15.65 5.69
CA LEU A 158 1.96 -14.67 5.96
C LEU A 158 3.20 -15.00 5.16
N GLY A 159 3.65 -14.08 4.30
CA GLY A 159 4.94 -14.20 3.61
C GLY A 159 6.09 -13.93 4.56
N LEU A 160 7.13 -14.78 4.57
CA LEU A 160 8.17 -14.79 5.58
C LEU A 160 9.52 -14.28 5.08
N GLY A 161 10.18 -13.49 5.93
CA GLY A 161 11.60 -13.20 5.84
C GLY A 161 12.48 -14.37 6.31
N ARG A 162 13.70 -14.04 6.74
CA ARG A 162 14.63 -15.02 7.37
C ARG A 162 14.13 -15.45 8.74
N PRO A 163 14.55 -16.62 9.26
CA PRO A 163 15.54 -17.55 8.64
C PRO A 163 14.96 -18.59 7.68
N ARG A 164 13.68 -18.97 7.78
CA ARG A 164 13.13 -20.11 7.00
C ARG A 164 12.65 -19.73 5.60
N CYS A 165 12.29 -18.46 5.39
CA CYS A 165 11.64 -18.00 4.14
C CYS A 165 10.32 -18.74 3.85
N GLY A 166 9.77 -18.60 2.65
CA GLY A 166 8.50 -19.23 2.31
C GLY A 166 7.30 -18.48 2.88
N TYR A 167 6.24 -19.19 3.22
CA TYR A 167 5.07 -18.61 3.91
C TYR A 167 4.55 -19.54 5.00
N VAL A 168 3.77 -18.99 5.92
CA VAL A 168 2.99 -19.79 6.87
C VAL A 168 1.50 -19.61 6.63
N ARG A 169 0.75 -20.70 6.82
CA ARG A 169 -0.68 -20.65 7.08
C ARG A 169 -0.87 -20.68 8.59
N VAL A 170 -1.69 -19.77 9.11
CA VAL A 170 -2.06 -19.74 10.51
C VAL A 170 -3.57 -19.90 10.63
N SER A 171 -4.01 -20.91 11.36
CA SER A 171 -5.43 -21.14 11.61
C SER A 171 -5.69 -21.54 13.05
N PRO A 172 -6.91 -21.30 13.59
CA PRO A 172 -7.26 -21.66 14.97
C PRO A 172 -7.14 -23.15 15.26
N LYS A 173 -7.33 -24.00 14.25
CA LYS A 173 -7.37 -25.47 14.41
C LYS A 173 -6.00 -26.12 14.29
N LEU A 174 -5.18 -25.63 13.35
CA LEU A 174 -3.91 -26.29 12.97
C LEU A 174 -2.70 -25.53 13.54
N GLY A 175 -2.90 -24.27 14.01
CA GLY A 175 -1.79 -23.42 14.45
C GLY A 175 -1.00 -22.91 13.27
N ILE A 176 0.33 -22.91 13.36
CA ILE A 176 1.26 -22.45 12.33
C ILE A 176 1.73 -23.64 11.48
N GLU A 177 1.47 -23.58 10.20
CA GLU A 177 1.96 -24.52 9.19
C GLU A 177 2.90 -23.78 8.23
N HIS A 178 4.19 -24.14 8.24
CA HIS A 178 5.19 -23.57 7.34
C HIS A 178 5.19 -24.30 5.99
N ILE A 179 5.16 -23.52 4.91
CA ILE A 179 5.13 -24.02 3.52
C ILE A 179 6.24 -23.32 2.74
N GLN A 180 7.03 -24.14 2.03
CA GLN A 180 8.12 -23.62 1.19
C GLN A 180 7.58 -23.06 -0.11
N LEU A 181 8.14 -21.93 -0.55
CA LEU A 181 7.94 -21.38 -1.89
C LEU A 181 8.99 -21.90 -2.87
N PRO A 182 8.79 -21.75 -4.19
CA PRO A 182 9.80 -22.12 -5.21
C PRO A 182 11.15 -21.43 -4.96
N SER A 183 11.15 -20.16 -4.57
CA SER A 183 12.36 -19.46 -4.12
C SER A 183 12.66 -19.78 -2.64
N ASN A 184 13.95 -20.02 -2.35
CA ASN A 184 14.46 -20.11 -0.98
C ASN A 184 14.91 -18.75 -0.43
N SER A 185 14.62 -17.68 -1.14
CA SER A 185 14.96 -16.30 -0.75
C SER A 185 13.88 -15.71 0.15
N PRO A 186 14.21 -14.76 1.04
CA PRO A 186 13.22 -14.07 1.86
C PRO A 186 12.13 -13.41 1.03
N VAL A 187 10.89 -13.53 1.47
CA VAL A 187 9.79 -12.69 0.98
C VAL A 187 10.06 -11.26 1.42
N THR A 188 9.89 -10.30 0.52
CA THR A 188 10.03 -8.86 0.75
C THR A 188 8.72 -8.11 0.67
N CYS A 189 7.78 -8.63 -0.12
CA CYS A 189 6.44 -8.08 -0.31
C CYS A 189 5.50 -9.16 -0.87
N GLY A 190 4.22 -8.87 -0.89
CA GLY A 190 3.22 -9.75 -1.50
C GLY A 190 2.02 -8.94 -1.97
N SER A 191 1.22 -9.53 -2.84
CA SER A 191 -0.05 -9.00 -3.28
C SER A 191 -1.00 -10.14 -3.59
N GLY A 192 -2.28 -9.99 -3.24
CA GLY A 192 -3.27 -11.02 -3.45
C GLY A 192 -4.66 -10.47 -3.70
N ASN A 193 -5.49 -11.30 -4.28
CA ASN A 193 -6.93 -11.11 -4.42
C ASN A 193 -7.65 -12.39 -3.96
N ASP A 194 -8.95 -12.51 -4.21
CA ASP A 194 -9.76 -13.65 -3.75
C ASP A 194 -9.31 -15.01 -4.31
N THR A 195 -8.50 -15.04 -5.38
CA THR A 195 -8.14 -16.26 -6.12
C THR A 195 -6.65 -16.52 -6.23
N GLU A 196 -5.84 -15.49 -6.15
CA GLU A 196 -4.40 -15.57 -6.37
C GLU A 196 -3.64 -14.79 -5.29
N LEU A 197 -2.46 -15.29 -4.92
CA LEU A 197 -1.50 -14.65 -4.04
C LEU A 197 -0.10 -14.83 -4.64
N ILE A 198 0.63 -13.74 -4.77
CA ILE A 198 2.00 -13.72 -5.29
C ILE A 198 2.94 -13.05 -4.29
N PHE A 199 4.21 -13.50 -4.30
CA PHE A 199 5.26 -13.01 -3.43
C PHE A 199 6.45 -12.52 -4.24
N GLY A 200 6.99 -11.37 -3.86
CA GLY A 200 8.28 -10.87 -4.31
C GLY A 200 9.38 -11.26 -3.33
N HIS A 201 10.57 -11.54 -3.84
CA HIS A 201 11.69 -12.07 -3.07
C HIS A 201 12.93 -11.17 -3.12
N ALA A 202 13.82 -11.37 -2.13
CA ALA A 202 15.08 -10.62 -2.04
C ALA A 202 16.09 -10.97 -3.14
N ASP A 203 15.97 -12.14 -3.80
CA ASP A 203 16.76 -12.53 -4.98
C ASP A 203 16.17 -12.01 -6.29
N GLY A 204 15.09 -11.23 -6.24
CA GLY A 204 14.43 -10.65 -7.41
C GLY A 204 13.40 -11.56 -8.07
N SER A 205 13.26 -12.78 -7.63
CA SER A 205 12.24 -13.69 -8.14
C SER A 205 10.84 -13.30 -7.67
N VAL A 206 9.82 -13.70 -8.43
CA VAL A 206 8.40 -13.63 -8.08
C VAL A 206 7.81 -15.03 -8.15
N SER A 207 7.08 -15.43 -7.12
CA SER A 207 6.44 -16.75 -7.07
C SER A 207 4.98 -16.67 -6.64
N ALA A 208 4.18 -17.65 -7.08
CA ALA A 208 2.87 -17.97 -6.54
C ALA A 208 2.93 -19.41 -6.03
N PHE A 209 2.53 -19.67 -4.82
CA PHE A 209 2.53 -20.97 -4.16
C PHE A 209 3.57 -22.01 -4.71
N GLU A 210 3.23 -22.77 -5.76
CA GLU A 210 4.10 -23.79 -6.36
C GLU A 210 4.79 -23.33 -7.66
N ASP A 211 4.42 -22.15 -8.19
CA ASP A 211 4.89 -21.65 -9.48
C ASP A 211 5.91 -20.52 -9.34
N SER A 212 7.01 -20.60 -10.10
CA SER A 212 7.90 -19.45 -10.34
C SER A 212 7.32 -18.61 -11.47
N ILE A 213 7.07 -17.32 -11.20
CA ILE A 213 6.50 -16.38 -12.17
C ILE A 213 7.61 -15.56 -12.84
N LEU A 214 8.63 -15.18 -12.07
CA LEU A 214 9.80 -14.42 -12.52
C LEU A 214 11.05 -15.03 -11.90
N GLU A 215 12.08 -15.20 -12.72
CA GLU A 215 13.39 -15.69 -12.31
C GLU A 215 14.17 -14.67 -11.48
N GLU A 216 15.30 -15.07 -10.93
CA GLU A 216 16.20 -14.24 -10.12
C GLU A 216 16.64 -12.95 -10.83
N GLY A 217 16.79 -11.87 -10.05
CA GLY A 217 17.18 -10.56 -10.54
C GLY A 217 17.54 -9.61 -9.40
N SER A 218 17.23 -8.34 -9.56
CA SER A 218 17.33 -7.35 -8.48
C SER A 218 16.19 -7.52 -7.48
N LEU A 219 16.43 -7.28 -6.19
CA LEU A 219 15.47 -7.40 -5.09
C LEU A 219 14.11 -6.78 -5.46
N VAL A 220 13.03 -7.52 -5.24
CA VAL A 220 11.66 -7.02 -5.42
C VAL A 220 11.32 -6.12 -4.22
N THR A 221 11.06 -4.86 -4.49
CA THR A 221 10.72 -3.86 -3.46
C THR A 221 9.22 -3.72 -3.25
N SER A 222 8.44 -3.93 -4.32
CA SER A 222 6.98 -3.83 -4.30
C SER A 222 6.38 -4.67 -5.40
N ILE A 223 5.16 -5.18 -5.16
CA ILE A 223 4.43 -6.02 -6.12
C ILE A 223 2.94 -5.72 -6.03
N ALA A 224 2.25 -5.73 -7.17
CA ALA A 224 0.80 -5.61 -7.24
C ALA A 224 0.21 -6.63 -8.19
N LEU A 225 -0.97 -7.17 -7.83
CA LEU A 225 -1.75 -8.12 -8.60
C LEU A 225 -3.07 -7.48 -9.01
N GLY A 226 -3.25 -7.32 -10.31
CA GLY A 226 -4.48 -6.81 -10.90
C GLY A 226 -5.28 -7.91 -11.61
N PRO A 227 -6.47 -7.58 -12.13
CA PRO A 227 -7.37 -8.56 -12.75
C PRO A 227 -6.81 -9.19 -14.03
N TYR A 228 -5.82 -8.59 -14.67
CA TYR A 228 -5.25 -9.04 -15.94
C TYR A 228 -3.77 -9.39 -15.88
N GLY A 229 -3.15 -9.34 -14.71
CA GLY A 229 -1.76 -9.66 -14.51
C GLY A 229 -1.16 -9.00 -13.28
N TRP A 230 0.15 -9.03 -13.21
CA TRP A 230 0.93 -8.52 -12.10
C TRP A 230 1.97 -7.51 -12.58
N ILE A 231 2.45 -6.69 -11.65
CA ILE A 231 3.58 -5.78 -11.80
C ILE A 231 4.49 -5.93 -10.60
N SER A 232 5.81 -5.98 -10.81
CA SER A 232 6.81 -5.90 -9.73
C SER A 232 7.78 -4.76 -9.99
N GLY A 233 8.14 -4.06 -8.93
CA GLY A 233 9.19 -3.05 -8.90
C GLY A 233 10.41 -3.57 -8.16
N HIS A 234 11.60 -3.17 -8.63
CA HIS A 234 12.87 -3.69 -8.14
C HIS A 234 13.80 -2.58 -7.64
N GLU A 235 14.80 -2.96 -6.83
CA GLU A 235 15.76 -2.04 -6.23
C GLU A 235 16.62 -1.32 -7.28
N ASP A 236 16.89 -1.94 -8.43
CA ASP A 236 17.66 -1.35 -9.53
C ASP A 236 16.84 -0.44 -10.45
N GLY A 237 15.55 -0.23 -10.16
CA GLY A 237 14.65 0.59 -10.95
C GLY A 237 13.93 -0.17 -12.06
N SER A 238 14.18 -1.46 -12.23
CA SER A 238 13.44 -2.28 -13.19
C SER A 238 12.00 -2.50 -12.72
N ILE A 239 11.10 -2.55 -13.69
CA ILE A 239 9.68 -2.82 -13.52
C ILE A 239 9.35 -3.98 -14.43
N SER A 240 8.90 -5.09 -13.86
CA SER A 240 8.54 -6.30 -14.61
C SER A 240 7.04 -6.52 -14.62
N MET A 241 6.53 -6.92 -15.76
CA MET A 241 5.13 -7.30 -15.99
C MET A 241 5.11 -8.58 -16.85
N LYS A 242 3.97 -9.25 -16.88
CA LYS A 242 3.81 -10.51 -17.63
C LYS A 242 4.31 -10.46 -19.08
N THR A 243 4.18 -9.32 -19.77
CA THR A 243 4.43 -9.20 -21.22
C THR A 243 5.48 -8.17 -21.60
N LYS A 244 5.89 -7.31 -20.66
CA LYS A 244 6.87 -6.23 -20.92
C LYS A 244 7.65 -5.90 -19.66
N SER A 245 8.78 -5.21 -19.85
CA SER A 245 9.55 -4.60 -18.76
C SER A 245 9.85 -3.15 -19.11
N GLU A 246 9.95 -2.33 -18.07
CA GLU A 246 10.30 -0.92 -18.15
C GLU A 246 11.38 -0.61 -17.11
N THR A 247 11.92 0.61 -17.12
CA THR A 247 12.93 1.02 -16.15
C THR A 247 12.77 2.49 -15.80
N LEU A 248 12.87 2.80 -14.51
CA LEU A 248 12.98 4.14 -13.98
C LEU A 248 14.34 4.35 -13.32
N PRO A 249 14.86 5.58 -13.24
CA PRO A 249 16.04 5.89 -12.43
C PRO A 249 15.77 5.66 -10.94
N GLY A 250 16.70 4.98 -10.26
CA GLY A 250 16.62 4.70 -8.83
C GLY A 250 15.71 3.53 -8.47
N SER A 251 15.65 3.21 -7.18
CA SER A 251 14.85 2.11 -6.67
C SER A 251 13.35 2.37 -6.84
N ILE A 252 12.59 1.36 -7.19
CA ILE A 252 11.14 1.44 -7.18
C ILE A 252 10.67 1.41 -5.71
N ASP A 253 9.89 2.40 -5.32
CA ASP A 253 9.34 2.50 -3.97
C ASP A 253 8.05 1.73 -3.80
N THR A 254 7.15 1.86 -4.78
CA THR A 254 5.83 1.22 -4.77
C THR A 254 5.30 1.04 -6.19
N VAL A 255 4.53 -0.01 -6.39
CA VAL A 255 3.78 -0.26 -7.62
C VAL A 255 2.32 -0.56 -7.30
N GLU A 256 1.42 -0.25 -8.25
CA GLU A 256 -0.01 -0.54 -8.13
C GLU A 256 -0.63 -0.75 -9.51
N ILE A 257 -1.79 -1.42 -9.57
CA ILE A 257 -2.56 -1.65 -10.79
C ILE A 257 -3.98 -1.17 -10.62
N VAL A 258 -4.41 -0.27 -11.51
CA VAL A 258 -5.81 0.15 -11.62
C VAL A 258 -6.35 -0.37 -12.94
N GLU A 259 -7.28 -1.32 -12.91
CA GLU A 259 -7.81 -2.00 -14.10
C GLU A 259 -6.69 -2.63 -14.96
N THR A 260 -6.25 -1.95 -16.02
CA THR A 260 -5.17 -2.38 -16.95
C THR A 260 -3.96 -1.47 -16.90
N ILE A 261 -3.98 -0.43 -16.06
CA ILE A 261 -2.94 0.61 -16.00
C ILE A 261 -2.06 0.33 -14.78
N GLY A 262 -0.79 0.05 -15.03
CA GLY A 262 0.23 -0.05 -13.97
C GLY A 262 0.73 1.32 -13.55
N TRP A 263 1.03 1.48 -12.28
CA TRP A 263 1.66 2.65 -11.69
C TRP A 263 2.94 2.23 -10.98
N ALA A 264 3.99 3.01 -11.12
CA ALA A 264 5.24 2.79 -10.41
C ALA A 264 5.83 4.12 -9.95
N SER A 265 6.30 4.18 -8.72
CA SER A 265 7.06 5.32 -8.20
C SER A 265 8.49 4.92 -7.91
N SER A 266 9.45 5.76 -8.29
CA SER A 266 10.87 5.54 -8.05
C SER A 266 11.54 6.76 -7.40
N PHE A 267 12.63 6.49 -6.67
CA PHE A 267 13.47 7.52 -6.06
C PHE A 267 14.95 7.23 -6.32
N ASP A 268 15.64 8.16 -6.98
CA ASP A 268 17.07 8.05 -7.32
C ASP A 268 18.02 8.65 -6.26
N GLY A 269 17.49 8.98 -5.07
CA GLY A 269 18.22 9.70 -4.01
C GLY A 269 18.02 11.21 -4.06
N LYS A 270 17.44 11.75 -5.12
CA LYS A 270 17.21 13.19 -5.32
C LYS A 270 15.87 13.51 -5.97
N ASN A 271 15.50 12.76 -7.00
CA ASN A 271 14.30 13.00 -7.79
C ASN A 271 13.32 11.84 -7.62
N VAL A 272 12.05 12.17 -7.64
CA VAL A 272 10.95 11.20 -7.67
C VAL A 272 10.37 11.19 -9.07
N GLN A 273 10.19 9.99 -9.62
CA GLN A 273 9.50 9.78 -10.88
C GLN A 273 8.34 8.80 -10.70
N ILE A 274 7.22 9.13 -11.31
CA ILE A 274 6.03 8.27 -11.34
C ILE A 274 5.80 7.88 -12.79
N MET A 275 5.75 6.58 -13.07
CA MET A 275 5.43 6.05 -14.39
C MET A 275 4.01 5.50 -14.40
N ILE A 276 3.22 5.92 -15.38
CA ILE A 276 1.89 5.41 -15.67
C ILE A 276 2.01 4.52 -16.91
N LEU A 277 1.75 3.24 -16.74
CA LEU A 277 2.00 2.16 -17.68
C LEU A 277 0.70 1.74 -18.39
N GLY A 278 0.18 2.61 -19.26
CA GLY A 278 -0.94 2.33 -20.14
C GLY A 278 -0.49 1.77 -21.51
N GLU A 279 -1.25 2.08 -22.57
CA GLU A 279 -0.85 1.80 -23.97
C GLU A 279 0.46 2.51 -24.31
N GLU A 280 0.59 3.76 -23.90
CA GLU A 280 1.83 4.53 -23.89
C GLU A 280 2.25 4.83 -22.45
N ALA A 281 3.55 4.69 -22.14
CA ALA A 281 4.09 5.03 -20.84
C ALA A 281 4.24 6.55 -20.70
N ASN A 282 3.70 7.10 -19.63
CA ASN A 282 3.85 8.51 -19.28
C ASN A 282 4.64 8.64 -17.97
N THR A 283 5.61 9.55 -17.93
CA THR A 283 6.40 9.81 -16.73
C THR A 283 6.10 11.21 -16.18
N ILE A 284 5.88 11.26 -14.88
CA ILE A 284 5.62 12.47 -14.11
C ILE A 284 6.79 12.68 -13.14
N PHE A 285 7.31 13.90 -13.03
CA PHE A 285 8.24 14.28 -11.97
C PHE A 285 7.46 14.78 -10.77
N HIS A 286 7.88 14.35 -9.58
CA HIS A 286 7.26 14.75 -8.33
C HIS A 286 8.31 15.25 -7.35
N ASP A 287 7.92 16.10 -6.40
CA ASP A 287 8.82 16.79 -5.49
C ASP A 287 9.00 16.08 -4.13
N SER A 288 8.22 15.04 -3.88
CA SER A 288 8.25 14.27 -2.64
C SER A 288 8.13 12.78 -2.90
N ARG A 289 8.81 11.97 -2.11
CA ARG A 289 8.83 10.51 -2.26
C ARG A 289 7.45 9.91 -1.99
N LEU A 290 7.02 9.03 -2.88
CA LEU A 290 5.76 8.30 -2.82
C LEU A 290 6.04 6.84 -2.49
N ARG A 291 5.52 6.37 -1.35
CA ARG A 291 5.77 5.02 -0.85
C ARG A 291 4.50 4.19 -0.72
N HIS A 292 3.35 4.82 -0.76
CA HIS A 292 2.07 4.18 -0.49
C HIS A 292 1.13 4.45 -1.65
N MET A 293 0.63 3.38 -2.23
CA MET A 293 -0.41 3.38 -3.24
C MET A 293 -1.45 2.33 -2.87
N ASP A 294 -2.69 2.58 -3.21
CA ASP A 294 -3.77 1.62 -3.15
C ASP A 294 -4.80 1.96 -4.22
N SER A 295 -5.55 0.97 -4.71
CA SER A 295 -6.43 1.16 -5.85
C SER A 295 -7.80 0.52 -5.67
N SER A 296 -8.75 1.04 -6.42
CA SER A 296 -10.07 0.43 -6.63
C SER A 296 -10.43 0.48 -8.10
N SER A 297 -11.62 -0.04 -8.46
CA SER A 297 -12.13 0.05 -9.83
C SER A 297 -12.25 1.49 -10.36
N ASN A 298 -12.31 2.50 -9.49
CA ASN A 298 -12.57 3.89 -9.86
C ASN A 298 -11.30 4.74 -9.97
N GLY A 299 -10.18 4.30 -9.41
CA GLY A 299 -8.97 5.09 -9.42
C GLY A 299 -7.91 4.61 -8.44
N ILE A 300 -6.92 5.45 -8.22
CA ILE A 300 -5.78 5.19 -7.35
C ILE A 300 -5.62 6.31 -6.32
N VAL A 301 -5.22 5.93 -5.12
CA VAL A 301 -4.73 6.84 -4.08
C VAL A 301 -3.22 6.72 -3.95
N LEU A 302 -2.54 7.86 -3.77
CA LEU A 302 -1.10 7.93 -3.56
C LEU A 302 -0.80 8.81 -2.35
N GLY A 303 0.10 8.36 -1.49
CA GLY A 303 0.55 9.11 -0.30
C GLY A 303 2.04 9.44 -0.37
N ASP A 304 2.41 10.69 -0.06
CA ASP A 304 3.80 11.14 -0.10
C ASP A 304 4.40 11.43 1.28
N ASP A 305 5.74 11.55 1.32
CA ASP A 305 6.51 11.81 2.54
C ASP A 305 6.27 13.22 3.14
N GLN A 306 5.56 14.12 2.44
CA GLN A 306 5.12 15.41 2.98
C GLN A 306 3.69 15.36 3.57
N GLY A 307 3.01 14.21 3.46
CA GLY A 307 1.66 13.99 3.96
C GLY A 307 0.57 14.36 2.98
N ARG A 308 0.90 14.65 1.73
CA ARG A 308 -0.11 14.87 0.70
C ARG A 308 -0.66 13.53 0.23
N VAL A 309 -1.99 13.47 0.13
CA VAL A 309 -2.74 12.31 -0.35
C VAL A 309 -3.46 12.71 -1.62
N TYR A 310 -3.12 12.05 -2.72
CA TYR A 310 -3.64 12.31 -4.06
C TYR A 310 -4.66 11.24 -4.42
N PHE A 311 -5.83 11.64 -4.88
CA PHE A 311 -6.76 10.72 -5.52
C PHE A 311 -6.84 11.01 -7.01
N VAL A 312 -6.59 9.98 -7.82
CA VAL A 312 -6.59 10.05 -9.28
C VAL A 312 -7.66 9.12 -9.81
N GLU A 313 -8.78 9.71 -10.22
CA GLU A 313 -9.85 8.98 -10.90
C GLU A 313 -9.46 8.69 -12.35
N SER A 314 -9.60 7.45 -12.81
CA SER A 314 -9.13 6.98 -14.12
C SER A 314 -9.69 7.81 -15.28
N GLU A 315 -10.98 8.09 -15.32
CA GLU A 315 -11.61 8.87 -16.39
C GLU A 315 -11.16 10.35 -16.38
N VAL A 316 -10.98 10.93 -15.19
CA VAL A 316 -10.51 12.32 -15.03
C VAL A 316 -9.06 12.44 -15.50
N MET A 317 -8.22 11.49 -15.13
CA MET A 317 -6.84 11.42 -15.56
C MET A 317 -6.73 11.36 -17.10
N GLN A 318 -7.41 10.42 -17.73
CA GLN A 318 -7.36 10.26 -19.19
C GLN A 318 -7.79 11.53 -19.91
N ARG A 319 -8.89 12.16 -19.50
CA ARG A 319 -9.34 13.45 -20.08
C ARG A 319 -8.30 14.55 -19.93
N ARG A 320 -7.61 14.61 -18.79
CA ARG A 320 -6.61 15.66 -18.53
C ARG A 320 -5.32 15.43 -19.29
N ILE A 321 -4.86 14.20 -19.41
CA ILE A 321 -3.71 13.84 -20.23
C ILE A 321 -3.99 14.19 -21.70
N ASN A 322 -5.12 13.76 -22.26
CA ASN A 322 -5.49 14.04 -23.63
C ASN A 322 -5.63 15.54 -23.92
N SER A 323 -6.25 16.30 -23.00
CA SER A 323 -6.39 17.75 -23.19
C SER A 323 -5.05 18.50 -23.14
N GLN A 324 -4.03 18.00 -22.45
CA GLN A 324 -2.69 18.60 -22.46
C GLN A 324 -1.89 18.26 -23.73
N LEU A 325 -2.16 17.12 -24.33
CA LEU A 325 -1.54 16.73 -25.61
C LEU A 325 -2.17 17.49 -26.80
N GLU A 326 -3.44 17.91 -26.68
CA GLU A 326 -4.16 18.65 -27.73
C GLU A 326 -3.97 20.17 -27.66
N GLU A 327 -3.45 20.74 -26.55
CA GLU A 327 -3.25 22.19 -26.45
C GLU A 327 -2.01 22.62 -27.28
N PRO A 328 -2.18 23.37 -28.39
CA PRO A 328 -1.07 24.10 -28.99
C PRO A 328 -0.52 25.11 -27.97
N GLU A 329 0.78 25.40 -28.03
CA GLU A 329 1.47 26.41 -27.19
C GLU A 329 0.65 27.70 -27.11
N ASN A 330 -0.14 27.91 -26.07
CA ASN A 330 -1.02 29.06 -25.94
C ASN A 330 -0.85 29.78 -24.62
N ASP A 331 -0.77 31.08 -24.80
CA ASP A 331 -0.86 32.27 -23.94
C ASP A 331 -0.54 32.07 -22.44
N PRO A 332 0.61 32.62 -21.97
CA PRO A 332 1.02 32.55 -20.56
C PRO A 332 -0.04 33.05 -19.55
N LYS A 333 -0.97 33.96 -19.99
CA LYS A 333 -2.03 34.52 -19.15
C LYS A 333 -3.16 33.51 -18.87
N GLU A 334 -3.48 32.69 -19.87
CA GLU A 334 -4.54 31.67 -19.70
C GLU A 334 -4.07 30.52 -18.79
N SER A 335 -2.81 30.13 -18.91
CA SER A 335 -2.15 29.17 -18.05
C SER A 335 -2.12 29.63 -16.58
N GLU A 336 -1.79 30.93 -16.33
CA GLU A 336 -1.76 31.51 -14.99
C GLU A 336 -3.18 31.59 -14.36
N LEU A 337 -4.19 31.92 -15.16
CA LEU A 337 -5.57 31.97 -14.70
C LEU A 337 -6.11 30.59 -14.32
N ARG A 338 -5.82 29.58 -15.14
CA ARG A 338 -6.16 28.17 -14.87
C ARG A 338 -5.46 27.64 -13.60
N ALA A 339 -4.18 27.98 -13.40
CA ALA A 339 -3.45 27.62 -12.18
C ALA A 339 -4.07 28.26 -10.93
N ARG A 340 -4.46 29.56 -10.99
CA ARG A 340 -5.17 30.25 -9.89
C ARG A 340 -6.54 29.63 -9.59
N LEU A 341 -7.31 29.23 -10.59
CA LEU A 341 -8.59 28.56 -10.41
C LEU A 341 -8.45 27.19 -9.76
N ARG A 342 -7.38 26.43 -10.12
CA ARG A 342 -7.05 25.14 -9.47
C ARG A 342 -6.69 25.31 -8.00
N MET A 343 -5.89 26.33 -7.64
CA MET A 343 -5.55 26.63 -6.25
C MET A 343 -6.77 27.05 -5.40
N LEU A 344 -7.76 27.70 -6.00
CA LEU A 344 -8.99 28.08 -5.30
C LEU A 344 -9.96 26.90 -5.08
N ARG A 345 -9.88 25.88 -5.93
CA ARG A 345 -10.71 24.67 -5.82
C ARG A 345 -10.16 23.66 -4.81
N ASN A 346 -8.87 23.75 -4.49
CA ASN A 346 -8.17 22.87 -3.56
C ASN A 346 -8.08 23.45 -2.13
N ARG A 347 -8.84 24.53 -1.84
CA ARG A 347 -9.08 25.08 -0.50
C ARG A 347 -10.48 24.73 -0.02
#